data_5b2e2ba05ed86bb1eb993e0659d38b16
#
_entry.id   5b2e2ba05ed86bb1eb993e0659d38b16
#
_cell.length_a   1.000
_cell.length_b   1.000
_cell.length_c   1.000
_cell.angle_alpha   90.00
_cell.angle_beta   90.00
_cell.angle_gamma   90.00
#
_symmetry.space_group_name_H-M   'P 1'
#
loop_
_entity.id
_entity.type
_entity.pdbx_description
1 polymer ?
#
loop_
_entity_poly.entity_id
_entity_poly.type
_entity_poly.pdbx_seq_one_letter_code
_entity_poly.pdbx_strand_id
1 'polypeptide(L)'
;MPAHDLRPPGTRSAWLRRLLADACHVALSTTLWLGGTLLVTLGTILAVVILAADAKLPRLFAHLGNLASHYLAADAARRAEFDLQLVGLTGALALLFAVARLPAFASRMRRELSRKDEQ
;
A
#
# COMPACT_ATOMS: atom_id res chain seq x y z
N MET A 1 21.17 -29.30 50.03
CA MET A 1 21.81 -28.65 48.87
C MET A 1 20.71 -28.13 47.95
N PRO A 2 20.49 -26.83 47.84
CA PRO A 2 19.47 -26.34 46.90
C PRO A 2 20.02 -26.46 45.49
N ALA A 3 19.24 -27.13 44.63
CA ALA A 3 19.50 -27.20 43.19
C ALA A 3 19.36 -25.77 42.64
N HIS A 4 20.46 -25.17 42.25
CA HIS A 4 20.49 -23.91 41.53
C HIS A 4 19.75 -24.09 40.21
N ASP A 5 18.65 -23.38 40.10
CA ASP A 5 17.83 -23.21 38.91
C ASP A 5 18.69 -22.49 37.84
N LEU A 6 19.52 -23.25 37.15
CA LEU A 6 20.32 -22.79 36.00
C LEU A 6 19.41 -22.66 34.75
N ARG A 7 18.45 -21.74 34.81
CA ARG A 7 17.81 -21.27 33.59
C ARG A 7 18.82 -20.46 32.79
N PRO A 8 19.21 -20.93 31.62
CA PRO A 8 20.18 -20.21 30.79
C PRO A 8 19.63 -18.83 30.43
N PRO A 9 20.45 -17.75 30.56
CA PRO A 9 20.03 -16.36 30.25
C PRO A 9 19.72 -16.10 28.77
N GLY A 10 19.74 -17.15 27.94
CA GLY A 10 19.51 -17.05 26.50
C GLY A 10 18.06 -17.00 26.00
N THR A 11 17.08 -17.32 26.85
CA THR A 11 15.68 -17.47 26.40
C THR A 11 14.98 -16.15 26.07
N ARG A 12 15.27 -15.09 26.81
CA ARG A 12 14.69 -13.75 26.55
C ARG A 12 15.22 -13.10 25.28
N SER A 13 16.53 -13.22 25.02
CA SER A 13 17.14 -12.64 23.81
C SER A 13 16.74 -13.40 22.55
N ALA A 14 16.59 -14.73 22.63
CA ALA A 14 16.13 -15.56 21.53
C ALA A 14 14.65 -15.28 21.18
N TRP A 15 13.80 -15.09 22.19
CA TRP A 15 12.40 -14.73 22.02
C TRP A 15 12.23 -13.34 21.39
N LEU A 16 12.98 -12.34 21.87
CA LEU A 16 12.99 -10.99 21.29
C LEU A 16 13.46 -10.98 19.84
N ARG A 17 14.49 -11.75 19.50
CA ARG A 17 14.96 -11.85 18.12
C ARG A 17 13.91 -12.48 17.18
N ARG A 18 13.17 -13.48 17.64
CA ARG A 18 12.08 -14.09 16.87
C ARG A 18 10.93 -13.09 16.68
N LEU A 19 10.50 -12.40 17.73
CA LEU A 19 9.47 -11.36 17.63
C LEU A 19 9.86 -10.23 16.67
N LEU A 20 11.11 -9.76 16.74
CA LEU A 20 11.61 -8.73 15.83
C LEU A 20 11.65 -9.23 14.39
N ALA A 21 12.09 -10.46 14.16
CA ALA A 21 12.12 -11.06 12.83
C ALA A 21 10.70 -11.21 12.24
N ASP A 22 9.75 -11.67 13.04
CA ASP A 22 8.35 -11.81 12.61
C ASP A 22 7.69 -10.46 12.38
N ALA A 23 7.94 -9.48 13.24
CA ALA A 23 7.46 -8.10 13.07
C ALA A 23 8.04 -7.44 11.80
N CYS A 24 9.35 -7.61 11.55
CA CYS A 24 9.99 -7.15 10.32
C CYS A 24 9.39 -7.81 9.08
N HIS A 25 9.16 -9.11 9.12
CA HIS A 25 8.56 -9.83 7.99
C HIS A 25 7.15 -9.34 7.68
N VAL A 26 6.31 -9.20 8.72
CA VAL A 26 4.94 -8.68 8.57
C VAL A 26 4.96 -7.23 8.07
N ALA A 27 5.81 -6.38 8.63
CA ALA A 27 5.94 -4.99 8.19
C ALA A 27 6.36 -4.90 6.72
N LEU A 28 7.37 -5.67 6.30
CA LEU A 28 7.86 -5.68 4.94
C LEU A 28 6.78 -6.19 3.96
N SER A 29 6.12 -7.29 4.31
CA SER A 29 5.04 -7.86 3.50
C SER A 29 3.87 -6.89 3.35
N THR A 30 3.48 -6.21 4.42
CA THR A 30 2.42 -5.19 4.40
C THR A 30 2.82 -3.98 3.56
N THR A 31 4.06 -3.51 3.69
CA THR A 31 4.57 -2.38 2.90
C THR A 31 4.60 -2.71 1.40
N LEU A 32 5.05 -3.90 1.03
CA LEU A 32 5.05 -4.35 -0.36
C LEU A 32 3.62 -4.51 -0.90
N TRP A 33 2.69 -5.00 -0.09
CA TRP A 33 1.29 -5.12 -0.47
C TRP A 33 0.64 -3.75 -0.66
N LEU A 34 0.86 -2.80 0.26
CA LEU A 34 0.39 -1.41 0.13
C LEU A 34 1.01 -0.72 -1.08
N GLY A 35 2.33 -0.83 -1.26
CA GLY A 35 3.02 -0.26 -2.41
C GLY A 35 2.48 -0.80 -3.74
N GLY A 36 2.26 -2.11 -3.83
CA GLY A 36 1.64 -2.73 -4.99
C GLY A 36 0.20 -2.27 -5.22
N THR A 37 -0.57 -2.03 -4.16
CA THR A 37 -1.94 -1.51 -4.27
C THR A 37 -1.95 -0.06 -4.78
N LEU A 38 -1.07 0.79 -4.25
CA LEU A 38 -0.91 2.16 -4.73
C LEU A 38 -0.47 2.21 -6.20
N LEU A 39 0.48 1.36 -6.59
CA LEU A 39 0.95 1.29 -7.96
C LEU A 39 -0.17 0.90 -8.94
N VAL A 40 -0.99 -0.09 -8.58
CA VAL A 40 -2.16 -0.49 -9.38
C VAL A 40 -3.18 0.65 -9.45
N THR A 41 -3.43 1.35 -8.35
CA THR A 41 -4.35 2.49 -8.31
C THR A 41 -3.89 3.61 -9.25
N LEU A 42 -2.64 4.04 -9.12
CA LEU A 42 -2.07 5.08 -9.98
C LEU A 42 -2.01 4.65 -11.45
N GLY A 43 -1.64 3.40 -11.72
CA GLY A 43 -1.65 2.82 -13.07
C GLY A 43 -3.05 2.81 -13.68
N THR A 44 -4.08 2.51 -12.90
CA THR A 44 -5.48 2.54 -13.36
C THR A 44 -5.93 3.97 -13.69
N ILE A 45 -5.62 4.94 -12.84
CA ILE A 45 -5.94 6.35 -13.10
C ILE A 45 -5.25 6.81 -14.38
N LEU A 46 -3.95 6.51 -14.53
CA LEU A 46 -3.20 6.85 -15.73
C LEU A 46 -3.78 6.18 -16.98
N ALA A 47 -4.14 4.90 -16.91
CA ALA A 47 -4.76 4.18 -18.01
C ALA A 47 -6.09 4.82 -18.42
N VAL A 48 -6.94 5.22 -17.48
CA VAL A 48 -8.21 5.93 -17.75
C VAL A 48 -7.94 7.26 -18.46
N VAL A 49 -6.96 8.04 -18.00
CA VAL A 49 -6.61 9.32 -18.64
C VAL A 49 -6.09 9.13 -20.06
N ILE A 50 -5.26 8.10 -20.29
CA ILE A 50 -4.77 7.78 -21.64
C ILE A 50 -5.92 7.34 -22.55
N LEU A 51 -6.84 6.50 -22.07
CA LEU A 51 -8.00 6.07 -22.83
C LEU A 51 -8.94 7.24 -23.15
N ALA A 52 -9.16 8.15 -22.20
CA ALA A 52 -9.95 9.37 -22.42
C ALA A 52 -9.35 10.29 -23.49
N ALA A 53 -8.04 10.21 -23.72
CA ALA A 53 -7.33 10.90 -24.79
C ALA A 53 -7.29 10.12 -26.13
N ASP A 54 -8.09 9.08 -26.29
CA ASP A 54 -8.09 8.14 -27.44
C ASP A 54 -6.70 7.52 -27.69
N ALA A 55 -5.91 7.32 -26.66
CA ALA A 55 -4.52 6.85 -26.71
C ALA A 55 -3.60 7.72 -27.62
N LYS A 56 -3.97 8.98 -27.86
CA LYS A 56 -3.19 9.93 -28.66
C LYS A 56 -2.42 10.89 -27.76
N LEU A 57 -1.11 10.81 -27.78
CA LEU A 57 -0.23 11.68 -26.99
C LEU A 57 -0.52 13.18 -27.14
N PRO A 58 -0.73 13.73 -28.36
CA PRO A 58 -1.06 15.14 -28.50
C PRO A 58 -2.34 15.56 -27.76
N ARG A 59 -3.39 14.71 -27.79
CA ARG A 59 -4.62 14.97 -27.05
C ARG A 59 -4.42 14.87 -25.54
N LEU A 60 -3.65 13.88 -25.09
CA LEU A 60 -3.29 13.72 -23.67
C LEU A 60 -2.63 15.00 -23.16
N PHE A 61 -1.62 15.49 -23.85
CA PHE A 61 -0.93 16.73 -23.45
C PHE A 61 -1.83 17.96 -23.54
N ALA A 62 -2.73 18.05 -24.50
CA ALA A 62 -3.70 19.12 -24.58
C ALA A 62 -4.65 19.12 -23.37
N HIS A 63 -5.18 17.94 -22.98
CA HIS A 63 -6.01 17.81 -21.78
C HIS A 63 -5.29 18.16 -20.50
N LEU A 64 -4.05 17.67 -20.34
CA LEU A 64 -3.22 17.99 -19.17
C LEU A 64 -2.87 19.47 -19.12
N GLY A 65 -2.54 20.09 -20.24
CA GLY A 65 -2.28 21.52 -20.34
C GLY A 65 -3.49 22.38 -20.00
N ASN A 66 -4.67 21.99 -20.50
CA ASN A 66 -5.93 22.66 -20.16
C ASN A 66 -6.27 22.51 -18.67
N LEU A 67 -6.11 21.31 -18.10
CA LEU A 67 -6.31 21.07 -16.67
C LEU A 67 -5.36 21.92 -15.83
N ALA A 68 -4.07 21.95 -16.19
CA ALA A 68 -3.06 22.71 -15.48
C ALA A 68 -3.36 24.23 -15.53
N SER A 69 -3.76 24.76 -16.69
CA SER A 69 -4.10 26.19 -16.83
C SER A 69 -5.32 26.56 -16.00
N HIS A 70 -6.36 25.72 -15.98
CA HIS A 70 -7.55 25.94 -15.17
C HIS A 70 -7.26 25.87 -13.67
N TYR A 71 -6.43 24.89 -13.25
CA TYR A 71 -6.01 24.76 -11.86
C TYR A 71 -5.21 25.98 -11.39
N LEU A 72 -4.27 26.46 -12.20
CA LEU A 72 -3.46 27.63 -11.87
C LEU A 72 -4.26 28.93 -11.85
N ALA A 73 -5.28 29.04 -12.71
CA ALA A 73 -6.17 30.22 -12.76
C ALA A 73 -7.25 30.20 -11.66
N ALA A 74 -7.51 29.05 -11.02
CA ALA A 74 -8.50 28.91 -9.97
C ALA A 74 -8.08 29.64 -8.69
N ASP A 75 -9.06 30.11 -7.92
CA ASP A 75 -8.86 30.63 -6.58
C ASP A 75 -8.50 29.51 -5.57
N ALA A 76 -8.02 29.91 -4.38
CA ALA A 76 -7.57 28.95 -3.36
C ALA A 76 -8.68 27.99 -2.90
N ALA A 77 -9.93 28.44 -2.84
CA ALA A 77 -11.06 27.63 -2.40
C ALA A 77 -11.36 26.53 -3.43
N ARG A 78 -11.39 26.85 -4.72
CA ARG A 78 -11.61 25.87 -5.80
C ARG A 78 -10.48 24.88 -5.94
N ARG A 79 -9.23 25.32 -5.73
CA ARG A 79 -8.08 24.39 -5.70
C ARG A 79 -8.21 23.37 -4.57
N ALA A 80 -8.55 23.84 -3.35
CA ALA A 80 -8.74 22.96 -2.21
C ALA A 80 -9.88 21.95 -2.42
N GLU A 81 -10.97 22.36 -3.06
CA GLU A 81 -12.08 21.47 -3.39
C GLU A 81 -11.65 20.41 -4.42
N PHE A 82 -10.93 20.81 -5.47
CA PHE A 82 -10.40 19.89 -6.48
C PHE A 82 -9.40 18.89 -5.87
N ASP A 83 -8.49 19.37 -5.02
CA ASP A 83 -7.49 18.54 -4.34
C ASP A 83 -8.19 17.50 -3.45
N LEU A 84 -9.23 17.90 -2.72
CA LEU A 84 -10.03 17.01 -1.88
C LEU A 84 -10.75 15.94 -2.71
N GLN A 85 -11.34 16.33 -3.85
CA GLN A 85 -12.00 15.38 -4.76
C GLN A 85 -11.00 14.39 -5.36
N LEU A 86 -9.82 14.86 -5.77
CA LEU A 86 -8.77 14.02 -6.33
C LEU A 86 -8.23 13.02 -5.30
N VAL A 87 -7.95 13.50 -4.09
CA VAL A 87 -7.50 12.63 -2.97
C VAL A 87 -8.61 11.65 -2.59
N GLY A 88 -9.87 12.10 -2.53
CA GLY A 88 -11.02 11.25 -2.23
C GLY A 88 -11.22 10.14 -3.27
N LEU A 89 -11.17 10.48 -4.55
CA LEU A 89 -11.27 9.51 -5.65
C LEU A 89 -10.12 8.50 -5.62
N THR A 90 -8.90 8.99 -5.48
CA THR A 90 -7.70 8.14 -5.39
C THR A 90 -7.77 7.22 -4.18
N GLY A 91 -8.17 7.75 -3.02
CA GLY A 91 -8.34 6.99 -1.79
C GLY A 91 -9.44 5.92 -1.89
N ALA A 92 -10.58 6.26 -2.48
CA ALA A 92 -11.67 5.31 -2.70
C ALA A 92 -11.25 4.17 -3.65
N LEU A 93 -10.52 4.50 -4.72
CA LEU A 93 -10.01 3.49 -5.66
C LEU A 93 -8.95 2.60 -5.01
N ALA A 94 -8.04 3.20 -4.23
CA ALA A 94 -7.03 2.45 -3.47
C ALA A 94 -7.69 1.50 -2.45
N LEU A 95 -8.72 1.96 -1.74
CA LEU A 95 -9.48 1.15 -0.80
C LEU A 95 -10.18 -0.02 -1.51
N LEU A 96 -10.80 0.23 -2.66
CA LEU A 96 -11.44 -0.80 -3.47
C LEU A 96 -10.45 -1.90 -3.86
N PHE A 97 -9.28 -1.52 -4.38
CA PHE A 97 -8.23 -2.48 -4.73
C PHE A 97 -7.65 -3.19 -3.49
N ALA A 98 -7.49 -2.49 -2.37
CA ALA A 98 -7.05 -3.09 -1.13
C ALA A 98 -8.02 -4.18 -0.66
N VAL A 99 -9.31 -3.88 -0.63
CA VAL A 99 -10.36 -4.85 -0.25
C VAL A 99 -10.40 -6.04 -1.21
N ALA A 100 -10.33 -5.79 -2.52
CA ALA A 100 -10.32 -6.86 -3.52
C ALA A 100 -9.10 -7.79 -3.40
N ARG A 101 -7.95 -7.28 -2.97
CA ARG A 101 -6.70 -8.04 -2.81
C ARG A 101 -6.52 -8.64 -1.40
N LEU A 102 -7.33 -8.23 -0.44
CA LEU A 102 -7.24 -8.67 0.96
C LEU A 102 -7.32 -10.20 1.12
N PRO A 103 -8.26 -10.93 0.47
CA PRO A 103 -8.36 -12.37 0.62
C PRO A 103 -7.09 -13.11 0.16
N ALA A 104 -6.49 -12.67 -0.93
CA ALA A 104 -5.26 -13.25 -1.45
C ALA A 104 -4.06 -12.99 -0.51
N PHE A 105 -3.99 -11.81 0.09
CA PHE A 105 -2.98 -11.48 1.08
C PHE A 105 -3.16 -12.30 2.36
N ALA A 106 -4.38 -12.36 2.90
CA ALA A 106 -4.69 -13.11 4.11
C ALA A 106 -4.40 -14.61 3.96
N SER A 107 -4.71 -15.20 2.80
CA SER A 107 -4.44 -16.61 2.52
C SER A 107 -2.93 -16.93 2.46
N ARG A 108 -2.13 -16.02 1.91
CA ARG A 108 -0.66 -16.16 1.88
C ARG A 108 -0.07 -16.13 3.29
N MET A 109 -0.47 -15.13 4.09
CA MET A 109 -0.03 -14.99 5.49
C MET A 109 -0.37 -16.22 6.32
N ARG A 110 -1.59 -16.76 6.19
CA ARG A 110 -2.01 -17.98 6.91
C ARG A 110 -1.14 -19.20 6.53
N ARG A 111 -0.84 -19.38 5.25
CA ARG A 111 0.01 -20.49 4.78
C ARG A 111 1.43 -20.40 5.31
N GLU A 112 1.99 -19.18 5.38
CA GLU A 112 3.34 -18.96 5.89
C GLU A 112 3.44 -19.22 7.40
N LEU A 113 2.42 -18.81 8.18
CA LEU A 113 2.36 -19.07 9.61
C LEU A 113 2.19 -20.56 9.92
N SER A 114 1.28 -21.28 9.23
CA SER A 114 1.07 -22.72 9.43
C SER A 114 2.31 -23.55 9.09
N ARG A 115 3.13 -23.11 8.13
CA ARG A 115 4.36 -23.80 7.77
C ARG A 115 5.47 -23.68 8.82
N LYS A 116 5.41 -22.63 9.65
CA LYS A 116 6.37 -22.44 10.76
C LYS A 116 6.05 -23.31 11.97
N ASP A 117 4.77 -23.66 12.17
CA ASP A 117 4.34 -24.48 13.31
C ASP A 117 4.65 -25.98 13.10
N GLU A 118 4.98 -26.40 11.85
CA GLU A 118 5.33 -27.80 11.51
C GLU A 118 6.85 -28.08 11.54
N GLN A 119 7.70 -27.08 11.82
CA GLN A 119 9.16 -27.19 11.94
C GLN A 119 9.64 -27.02 13.37
#